data_e783ca2beb10fabab409438292cef766
#
_entry.id   e783ca2beb10fabab409438292cef766
#
_cell.length_a   1.000
_cell.length_b   1.000
_cell.length_c   1.000
_cell.angle_alpha   90.00
_cell.angle_beta   90.00
_cell.angle_gamma   90.00
#
_symmetry.space_group_name_H-M   'P 1'
#
loop_
_entity.id
_entity.type
_entity.pdbx_description
1 polymer ?
#
loop_
_entity_poly.entity_id
_entity_poly.type
_entity_poly.pdbx_seq_one_letter_code
_entity_poly.pdbx_strand_id
1 'polypeptide(L)'
;VASRGLGDVYKRQPQKVIRSAKLSELSDQDLQYLSDYGLIADVDFRSPEEQAAEPDRYPEHATYHFVPVFPTDETKSSEQADALQKSFSRDPHAGFENMVKTYADIVKMPSAQKAYRQFFDILLSNDDENGAVLFHCTAGKDRTGMGAVYLLSALGVDGHTIRQDYLATNDLIQPMVEKNLAAARKHGATDALLANIQDLGTVSGAFLDSALATIDAEYGSMRDYLQDELKLTPAEKRDLRELYLQ
;
A
#
# COMPACT_ATOMS: atom_id res chain seq x y z
N VAL A 1 9.59 -5.46 -12.04
CA VAL A 1 9.21 -5.04 -10.66
C VAL A 1 9.96 -3.76 -10.34
N ALA A 2 9.25 -2.62 -10.35
CA ALA A 2 9.83 -1.37 -9.89
C ALA A 2 9.79 -1.35 -8.36
N SER A 3 10.84 -1.82 -7.71
CA SER A 3 11.01 -1.69 -6.27
C SER A 3 11.78 -0.40 -5.98
N ARG A 4 11.19 0.54 -5.25
CA ARG A 4 11.98 1.55 -4.54
C ARG A 4 12.29 1.00 -3.15
N GLY A 5 13.58 0.85 -2.86
CA GLY A 5 14.01 0.75 -1.48
C GLY A 5 13.59 2.05 -0.76
N LEU A 6 12.93 1.91 0.39
CA LEU A 6 12.50 3.03 1.21
C LEU A 6 13.73 3.72 1.83
N GLY A 7 14.49 4.52 1.10
CA GLY A 7 15.61 5.13 1.69
C GLY A 7 16.45 6.18 1.03
N ASP A 8 16.56 7.37 1.66
CA ASP A 8 17.74 8.21 1.44
C ASP A 8 18.01 9.26 2.53
N VAL A 9 17.34 9.29 3.67
CA VAL A 9 17.59 10.30 4.71
C VAL A 9 18.24 9.76 5.97
N TYR A 10 18.06 8.48 6.24
CA TYR A 10 18.84 7.73 7.22
C TYR A 10 19.53 6.60 6.47
N LYS A 11 20.76 6.24 6.79
CA LYS A 11 21.46 5.11 6.19
C LYS A 11 20.67 3.85 6.44
N ARG A 12 19.70 3.56 5.57
CA ARG A 12 18.91 2.32 5.63
C ARG A 12 19.78 1.17 5.19
N GLN A 13 19.55 0.03 5.81
CA GLN A 13 20.10 -1.20 5.24
C GLN A 13 19.43 -1.39 3.87
N PRO A 14 20.16 -1.31 2.75
CA PRO A 14 19.59 -1.64 1.46
C PRO A 14 19.07 -3.07 1.50
N GLN A 15 17.99 -3.35 0.79
CA GLN A 15 17.45 -4.70 0.62
C GLN A 15 16.58 -5.28 1.76
N LYS A 16 16.28 -4.58 2.84
CA LYS A 16 15.49 -5.12 3.96
C LYS A 16 13.98 -5.07 3.75
N VAL A 17 13.47 -4.06 3.05
CA VAL A 17 12.03 -3.87 2.85
C VAL A 17 11.75 -3.50 1.39
N ILE A 18 10.86 -4.25 0.77
CA ILE A 18 10.45 -4.09 -0.62
C ILE A 18 8.97 -3.73 -0.67
N ARG A 19 8.62 -2.75 -1.48
CA ARG A 19 7.25 -2.36 -1.79
C ARG A 19 6.94 -2.64 -3.24
N SER A 20 5.81 -3.29 -3.54
CA SER A 20 5.43 -3.65 -4.91
C SER A 20 3.92 -3.61 -5.16
N ALA A 21 3.52 -3.83 -6.41
CA ALA A 21 2.19 -4.28 -6.80
C ALA A 21 2.08 -5.80 -6.62
N LYS A 22 0.90 -6.39 -6.90
CA LYS A 22 0.64 -7.83 -6.83
C LYS A 22 1.71 -8.66 -7.53
N LEU A 23 1.94 -9.86 -7.05
CA LEU A 23 2.98 -10.77 -7.53
C LEU A 23 2.45 -11.89 -8.45
N SER A 24 1.16 -11.87 -8.80
CA SER A 24 0.49 -12.94 -9.54
C SER A 24 1.09 -13.23 -10.93
N GLU A 25 1.73 -12.22 -11.55
CA GLU A 25 2.27 -12.31 -12.90
C GLU A 25 3.80 -12.47 -12.94
N LEU A 26 4.46 -12.77 -11.80
CA LEU A 26 5.91 -12.95 -11.77
C LEU A 26 6.33 -14.14 -12.64
N SER A 27 7.37 -13.95 -13.45
CA SER A 27 8.02 -15.03 -14.19
C SER A 27 8.92 -15.88 -13.27
N ASP A 28 9.36 -17.04 -13.74
CA ASP A 28 10.34 -17.86 -13.00
C ASP A 28 11.66 -17.12 -12.80
N GLN A 29 12.03 -16.23 -13.73
CA GLN A 29 13.21 -15.38 -13.59
C GLN A 29 13.02 -14.34 -12.46
N ASP A 30 11.83 -13.74 -12.34
CA ASP A 30 11.53 -12.82 -11.24
C ASP A 30 11.55 -13.54 -9.89
N LEU A 31 11.03 -14.76 -9.81
CA LEU A 31 11.07 -15.58 -8.61
C LEU A 31 12.53 -15.89 -8.20
N GLN A 32 13.37 -16.26 -9.17
CA GLN A 32 14.78 -16.48 -8.90
C GLN A 32 15.47 -15.20 -8.42
N TYR A 33 15.17 -14.06 -9.06
CA TYR A 33 15.70 -12.75 -8.64
C TYR A 33 15.30 -12.41 -7.20
N LEU A 34 14.04 -12.60 -6.81
CA LEU A 34 13.57 -12.35 -5.44
C LEU A 34 14.19 -13.32 -4.45
N SER A 35 14.41 -14.59 -4.86
CA SER A 35 15.12 -15.58 -4.07
C SER A 35 16.57 -15.16 -3.80
N ASP A 36 17.30 -14.77 -4.84
CA ASP A 36 18.69 -14.32 -4.75
C ASP A 36 18.82 -12.99 -3.98
N TYR A 37 17.76 -12.17 -4.03
CA TYR A 37 17.67 -10.94 -3.26
C TYR A 37 17.51 -11.18 -1.75
N GLY A 38 17.12 -12.38 -1.35
CA GLY A 38 16.90 -12.74 0.04
C GLY A 38 15.49 -12.51 0.54
N LEU A 39 14.46 -12.60 -0.34
CA LEU A 39 13.06 -12.47 0.08
C LEU A 39 12.69 -13.61 1.04
N ILE A 40 12.31 -13.28 2.28
CA ILE A 40 11.87 -14.24 3.30
C ILE A 40 10.39 -14.18 3.61
N ALA A 41 9.74 -13.05 3.35
CA ALA A 41 8.33 -12.86 3.63
C ALA A 41 7.65 -12.03 2.55
N ASP A 42 6.46 -12.46 2.16
CA ASP A 42 5.53 -11.77 1.27
C ASP A 42 4.26 -11.41 2.04
N VAL A 43 3.97 -10.11 2.19
CA VAL A 43 2.84 -9.57 2.96
C VAL A 43 1.80 -8.99 2.01
N ASP A 44 0.68 -9.69 1.86
CA ASP A 44 -0.41 -9.35 0.95
C ASP A 44 -1.56 -8.63 1.68
N PHE A 45 -1.75 -7.33 1.37
CA PHE A 45 -2.81 -6.49 1.92
C PHE A 45 -4.13 -6.53 1.14
N ARG A 46 -4.22 -7.35 0.08
CA ARG A 46 -5.42 -7.44 -0.75
C ARG A 46 -6.60 -8.05 -0.01
N SER A 47 -7.81 -7.83 -0.56
CA SER A 47 -9.00 -8.51 -0.06
C SER A 47 -8.98 -10.01 -0.42
N PRO A 48 -9.80 -10.84 0.27
CA PRO A 48 -9.92 -12.27 -0.08
C PRO A 48 -10.31 -12.50 -1.55
N GLU A 49 -11.15 -11.65 -2.10
CA GLU A 49 -11.61 -11.76 -3.49
C GLU A 49 -10.49 -11.44 -4.49
N GLU A 50 -9.71 -10.39 -4.23
CA GLU A 50 -8.55 -10.02 -5.06
C GLU A 50 -7.49 -11.13 -5.03
N GLN A 51 -7.19 -11.66 -3.85
CA GLN A 51 -6.22 -12.74 -3.65
C GLN A 51 -6.66 -14.04 -4.35
N ALA A 52 -7.94 -14.41 -4.21
CA ALA A 52 -8.47 -15.62 -4.84
C ALA A 52 -8.54 -15.54 -6.37
N ALA A 53 -8.79 -14.32 -6.91
CA ALA A 53 -8.83 -14.10 -8.36
C ALA A 53 -7.43 -14.17 -9.00
N GLU A 54 -6.40 -13.69 -8.30
CA GLU A 54 -5.04 -13.57 -8.81
C GLU A 54 -4.03 -13.95 -7.72
N PRO A 55 -3.88 -15.26 -7.38
CA PRO A 55 -2.93 -15.71 -6.36
C PRO A 55 -1.50 -15.30 -6.68
N ASP A 56 -0.74 -14.92 -5.66
CA ASP A 56 0.65 -14.53 -5.84
C ASP A 56 1.56 -15.71 -6.17
N ARG A 57 2.64 -15.38 -6.85
CA ARG A 57 3.80 -16.23 -7.03
C ARG A 57 4.96 -15.66 -6.22
N TYR A 58 5.55 -16.46 -5.36
CA TYR A 58 6.69 -16.09 -4.51
C TYR A 58 7.67 -17.25 -4.41
N PRO A 59 8.97 -17.01 -4.03
CA PRO A 59 9.95 -18.08 -3.84
C PRO A 59 9.50 -19.09 -2.80
N GLU A 60 9.74 -20.39 -3.02
CA GLU A 60 9.28 -21.49 -2.13
C GLU A 60 9.74 -21.36 -0.67
N HIS A 61 10.89 -20.75 -0.44
CA HIS A 61 11.42 -20.54 0.93
C HIS A 61 10.84 -19.29 1.62
N ALA A 62 10.18 -18.40 0.88
CA ALA A 62 9.53 -17.21 1.46
C ALA A 62 8.19 -17.59 2.10
N THR A 63 7.90 -17.00 3.24
CA THR A 63 6.62 -17.19 3.93
C THR A 63 5.59 -16.20 3.39
N TYR A 64 4.46 -16.72 2.91
CA TYR A 64 3.33 -15.89 2.50
C TYR A 64 2.45 -15.53 3.71
N HIS A 65 2.19 -14.24 3.88
CA HIS A 65 1.33 -13.69 4.91
C HIS A 65 0.14 -12.98 4.29
N PHE A 66 -1.04 -13.59 4.37
CA PHE A 66 -2.27 -12.95 3.96
C PHE A 66 -2.78 -12.03 5.08
N VAL A 67 -2.74 -10.72 4.84
CA VAL A 67 -2.98 -9.67 5.84
C VAL A 67 -3.97 -8.64 5.28
N PRO A 68 -5.24 -9.01 5.04
CA PRO A 68 -6.20 -8.14 4.36
C PRO A 68 -6.50 -6.87 5.15
N VAL A 69 -6.26 -5.73 4.52
CA VAL A 69 -6.62 -4.41 5.08
C VAL A 69 -8.15 -4.23 5.04
N PHE A 70 -8.78 -4.62 3.95
CA PHE A 70 -10.23 -4.67 3.82
C PHE A 70 -10.72 -6.12 3.87
N PRO A 71 -11.74 -6.44 4.69
CA PRO A 71 -12.23 -7.81 4.85
C PRO A 71 -13.03 -8.31 3.64
N THR A 72 -13.51 -7.39 2.81
CA THR A 72 -14.25 -7.64 1.57
C THR A 72 -13.84 -6.62 0.54
N ASP A 73 -13.92 -6.98 -0.75
CA ASP A 73 -13.86 -5.99 -1.81
C ASP A 73 -15.20 -5.24 -1.87
N GLU A 74 -15.27 -4.10 -1.18
CA GLU A 74 -16.49 -3.27 -1.13
C GLU A 74 -16.95 -2.79 -2.51
N THR A 75 -16.08 -2.88 -3.53
CA THR A 75 -16.42 -2.54 -4.92
C THR A 75 -17.19 -3.64 -5.63
N LYS A 76 -17.31 -4.84 -5.05
CA LYS A 76 -17.86 -6.05 -5.72
C LYS A 76 -19.25 -6.50 -5.29
N SER A 77 -19.95 -5.82 -4.40
CA SER A 77 -21.40 -6.04 -4.39
C SER A 77 -21.94 -5.52 -5.73
N SER A 78 -22.62 -6.37 -6.51
CA SER A 78 -23.01 -6.05 -7.90
C SER A 78 -23.81 -4.74 -8.02
N GLU A 79 -24.64 -4.43 -7.04
CA GLU A 79 -25.44 -3.19 -7.01
C GLU A 79 -24.58 -1.94 -6.71
N GLN A 80 -23.59 -2.05 -5.81
CA GLN A 80 -22.68 -0.95 -5.48
C GLN A 80 -21.67 -0.70 -6.60
N ALA A 81 -21.15 -1.75 -7.24
CA ALA A 81 -20.27 -1.63 -8.39
C ALA A 81 -20.96 -0.94 -9.57
N ASP A 82 -22.20 -1.32 -9.88
CA ASP A 82 -23.01 -0.69 -10.95
C ASP A 82 -23.32 0.77 -10.63
N ALA A 83 -23.66 1.10 -9.38
CA ALA A 83 -23.93 2.46 -8.95
C ALA A 83 -22.66 3.33 -9.04
N LEU A 84 -21.52 2.80 -8.61
CA LEU A 84 -20.23 3.46 -8.66
C LEU A 84 -19.77 3.68 -10.11
N GLN A 85 -19.91 2.68 -10.98
CA GLN A 85 -19.58 2.80 -12.39
C GLN A 85 -20.46 3.83 -13.12
N LYS A 86 -21.76 3.89 -12.79
CA LYS A 86 -22.66 4.92 -13.29
C LYS A 86 -22.28 6.32 -12.79
N SER A 87 -21.87 6.44 -11.54
CA SER A 87 -21.36 7.68 -10.95
C SER A 87 -20.11 8.14 -11.70
N PHE A 88 -19.11 7.27 -11.87
CA PHE A 88 -17.88 7.59 -12.56
C PHE A 88 -18.06 8.00 -14.03
N SER A 89 -19.13 7.54 -14.69
CA SER A 89 -19.43 7.93 -16.06
C SER A 89 -20.10 9.32 -16.18
N ARG A 90 -20.58 9.89 -15.07
CA ARG A 90 -21.38 11.13 -15.04
C ARG A 90 -20.71 12.26 -14.27
N ASP A 91 -20.05 11.93 -13.17
CA ASP A 91 -19.39 12.88 -12.28
C ASP A 91 -17.86 12.70 -12.34
N PRO A 92 -17.10 13.68 -12.86
CA PRO A 92 -15.66 13.58 -12.96
C PRO A 92 -14.91 13.58 -11.61
N HIS A 93 -15.60 13.91 -10.52
CA HIS A 93 -15.01 13.97 -9.18
C HIS A 93 -15.32 12.75 -8.29
N ALA A 94 -16.21 11.88 -8.73
CA ALA A 94 -16.69 10.75 -7.91
C ALA A 94 -15.54 9.80 -7.50
N GLY A 95 -14.57 9.55 -8.36
CA GLY A 95 -13.39 8.74 -8.06
C GLY A 95 -12.48 9.40 -7.03
N PHE A 96 -12.22 10.69 -7.18
CA PHE A 96 -11.45 11.47 -6.22
C PHE A 96 -12.08 11.45 -4.82
N GLU A 97 -13.38 11.76 -4.73
CA GLU A 97 -14.12 11.77 -3.46
C GLU A 97 -14.17 10.39 -2.82
N ASN A 98 -14.33 9.34 -3.63
CA ASN A 98 -14.26 7.96 -3.15
C ASN A 98 -12.88 7.64 -2.56
N MET A 99 -11.79 8.07 -3.19
CA MET A 99 -10.45 7.85 -2.67
C MET A 99 -10.19 8.62 -1.38
N VAL A 100 -10.63 9.88 -1.28
CA VAL A 100 -10.55 10.68 -0.03
C VAL A 100 -11.23 9.93 1.13
N LYS A 101 -12.44 9.40 0.89
CA LYS A 101 -13.16 8.58 1.88
C LYS A 101 -12.40 7.28 2.20
N THR A 102 -11.93 6.56 1.19
CA THR A 102 -11.18 5.31 1.36
C THR A 102 -9.96 5.47 2.26
N TYR A 103 -9.23 6.58 2.14
CA TYR A 103 -8.06 6.84 2.98
C TYR A 103 -8.44 7.14 4.45
N ALA A 104 -9.56 7.81 4.69
CA ALA A 104 -10.10 7.94 6.04
C ALA A 104 -10.54 6.58 6.62
N ASP A 105 -11.14 5.72 5.80
CA ASP A 105 -11.58 4.38 6.20
C ASP A 105 -10.38 3.45 6.50
N ILE A 106 -9.29 3.50 5.73
CA ILE A 106 -8.03 2.77 6.01
C ILE A 106 -7.51 3.09 7.42
N VAL A 107 -7.69 4.31 7.92
CA VAL A 107 -7.27 4.69 9.27
C VAL A 107 -8.22 4.12 10.34
N LYS A 108 -9.53 4.19 10.10
CA LYS A 108 -10.56 3.92 11.13
C LYS A 108 -11.00 2.47 11.23
N MET A 109 -10.89 1.71 10.14
CA MET A 109 -11.42 0.34 10.11
C MET A 109 -10.62 -0.59 11.02
N PRO A 110 -11.28 -1.33 11.93
CA PRO A 110 -10.59 -2.27 12.82
C PRO A 110 -9.80 -3.37 12.06
N SER A 111 -10.29 -3.78 10.88
CA SER A 111 -9.57 -4.73 10.01
C SER A 111 -8.25 -4.16 9.51
N ALA A 112 -8.23 -2.89 9.10
CA ALA A 112 -7.04 -2.20 8.65
C ALA A 112 -6.03 -2.01 9.79
N GLN A 113 -6.49 -1.57 10.96
CA GLN A 113 -5.65 -1.43 12.16
C GLN A 113 -5.02 -2.78 12.55
N LYS A 114 -5.82 -3.86 12.55
CA LYS A 114 -5.31 -5.22 12.79
C LYS A 114 -4.29 -5.66 11.74
N ALA A 115 -4.55 -5.39 10.47
CA ALA A 115 -3.66 -5.75 9.38
C ALA A 115 -2.31 -5.02 9.50
N TYR A 116 -2.31 -3.71 9.77
CA TYR A 116 -1.06 -2.97 9.95
C TYR A 116 -0.34 -3.35 11.25
N ARG A 117 -1.06 -3.72 12.33
CA ARG A 117 -0.39 -4.32 13.49
C ARG A 117 0.32 -5.61 13.12
N GLN A 118 -0.36 -6.52 12.41
CA GLN A 118 0.24 -7.78 11.96
C GLN A 118 1.43 -7.54 11.01
N PHE A 119 1.37 -6.53 10.16
CA PHE A 119 2.51 -6.13 9.33
C PHE A 119 3.73 -5.75 10.19
N PHE A 120 3.55 -4.97 11.26
CA PHE A 120 4.62 -4.67 12.19
C PHE A 120 5.14 -5.90 12.92
N ASP A 121 4.28 -6.85 13.28
CA ASP A 121 4.70 -8.11 13.90
C ASP A 121 5.62 -8.91 12.96
N ILE A 122 5.27 -8.96 11.66
CA ILE A 122 6.09 -9.62 10.64
C ILE A 122 7.44 -8.92 10.50
N LEU A 123 7.44 -7.59 10.42
CA LEU A 123 8.68 -6.81 10.35
C LEU A 123 9.59 -7.03 11.56
N LEU A 124 9.01 -7.07 12.77
CA LEU A 124 9.75 -7.28 14.02
C LEU A 124 10.27 -8.73 14.17
N SER A 125 9.64 -9.69 13.50
CA SER A 125 10.10 -11.09 13.51
C SER A 125 11.24 -11.39 12.53
N ASN A 126 11.63 -10.41 11.71
CA ASN A 126 12.73 -10.57 10.76
C ASN A 126 14.09 -10.40 11.48
N ASP A 127 14.63 -11.50 11.96
CA ASP A 127 15.95 -11.61 12.61
C ASP A 127 17.08 -11.98 11.63
N ASP A 128 16.77 -12.24 10.35
CA ASP A 128 17.76 -12.50 9.32
C ASP A 128 18.40 -11.20 8.84
N GLU A 129 19.72 -11.05 9.03
CA GLU A 129 20.47 -9.87 8.59
C GLU A 129 20.36 -9.60 7.08
N ASN A 130 20.15 -10.63 6.27
CA ASN A 130 20.01 -10.55 4.82
C ASN A 130 18.55 -10.73 4.36
N GLY A 131 17.63 -11.01 5.27
CA GLY A 131 16.25 -11.28 4.96
C GLY A 131 15.49 -10.01 4.54
N ALA A 132 14.80 -10.06 3.40
CA ALA A 132 13.92 -9.00 2.92
C ALA A 132 12.45 -9.34 3.16
N VAL A 133 11.67 -8.35 3.60
CA VAL A 133 10.21 -8.41 3.67
C VAL A 133 9.63 -7.61 2.51
N LEU A 134 8.83 -8.26 1.66
CA LEU A 134 8.06 -7.59 0.63
C LEU A 134 6.62 -7.39 1.12
N PHE A 135 6.06 -6.21 0.88
CA PHE A 135 4.66 -5.95 1.15
C PHE A 135 3.98 -5.27 -0.03
N HIS A 136 2.75 -5.67 -0.32
CA HIS A 136 2.03 -5.23 -1.50
C HIS A 136 0.51 -5.21 -1.31
N CYS A 137 -0.17 -4.65 -2.31
CA CYS A 137 -1.59 -4.83 -2.57
C CYS A 137 -1.78 -5.05 -4.08
N THR A 138 -2.90 -4.68 -4.67
CA THR A 138 -3.10 -4.84 -6.12
C THR A 138 -2.19 -3.93 -6.93
N ALA A 139 -2.20 -2.62 -6.68
CA ALA A 139 -1.38 -1.64 -7.40
C ALA A 139 -0.14 -1.16 -6.62
N GLY A 140 0.02 -1.56 -5.35
CA GLY A 140 1.12 -1.13 -4.49
C GLY A 140 1.09 0.35 -4.08
N LYS A 141 -0.03 1.07 -4.30
CA LYS A 141 -0.11 2.53 -4.11
C LYS A 141 -0.85 2.97 -2.85
N ASP A 142 -2.03 2.41 -2.53
CA ASP A 142 -2.91 2.88 -1.46
C ASP A 142 -2.67 2.14 -0.15
N ARG A 143 -3.14 0.90 0.01
CA ARG A 143 -2.94 0.07 1.21
C ARG A 143 -1.46 -0.11 1.52
N THR A 144 -0.67 -0.40 0.51
CA THR A 144 0.79 -0.48 0.59
C THR A 144 1.42 0.89 0.87
N GLY A 145 0.89 1.95 0.25
CA GLY A 145 1.31 3.33 0.51
C GLY A 145 1.14 3.71 1.97
N MET A 146 -0.01 3.40 2.58
CA MET A 146 -0.25 3.64 4.00
C MET A 146 0.63 2.77 4.90
N GLY A 147 0.88 1.51 4.55
CA GLY A 147 1.86 0.66 5.24
C GLY A 147 3.25 1.29 5.26
N ALA A 148 3.69 1.88 4.14
CA ALA A 148 4.95 2.62 4.07
C ALA A 148 4.92 3.90 4.94
N VAL A 149 3.83 4.66 4.91
CA VAL A 149 3.65 5.86 5.77
C VAL A 149 3.79 5.50 7.24
N TYR A 150 3.13 4.44 7.70
CA TYR A 150 3.20 3.99 9.08
C TYR A 150 4.60 3.49 9.46
N LEU A 151 5.24 2.69 8.59
CA LEU A 151 6.61 2.22 8.83
C LEU A 151 7.60 3.37 8.93
N LEU A 152 7.59 4.29 7.96
CA LEU A 152 8.48 5.45 7.96
C LEU A 152 8.26 6.35 9.18
N SER A 153 7.00 6.54 9.60
CA SER A 153 6.66 7.28 10.81
C SER A 153 7.19 6.58 12.08
N ALA A 154 7.08 5.25 12.17
CA ALA A 154 7.62 4.47 13.29
C ALA A 154 9.15 4.54 13.37
N LEU A 155 9.82 4.59 12.21
CA LEU A 155 11.27 4.77 12.09
C LEU A 155 11.72 6.22 12.44
N GLY A 156 10.79 7.17 12.49
CA GLY A 156 11.08 8.58 12.84
C GLY A 156 11.46 9.45 11.64
N VAL A 157 11.09 9.04 10.42
CA VAL A 157 11.26 9.85 9.22
C VAL A 157 10.31 11.05 9.29
N ASP A 158 10.77 12.22 8.86
CA ASP A 158 9.95 13.44 8.88
C ASP A 158 8.81 13.40 7.86
N GLY A 159 7.73 14.13 8.15
CA GLY A 159 6.50 14.11 7.37
C GLY A 159 6.68 14.62 5.93
N HIS A 160 7.63 15.52 5.67
CA HIS A 160 7.92 16.01 4.31
C HIS A 160 8.52 14.89 3.45
N THR A 161 9.51 14.18 3.98
CA THR A 161 10.14 13.03 3.32
C THR A 161 9.14 11.89 3.09
N ILE A 162 8.27 11.58 4.07
CA ILE A 162 7.20 10.59 3.94
C ILE A 162 6.25 10.97 2.79
N ARG A 163 5.86 12.24 2.73
CA ARG A 163 4.99 12.75 1.65
C ARG A 163 5.64 12.65 0.28
N GLN A 164 6.92 12.96 0.17
CA GLN A 164 7.66 12.84 -1.07
C GLN A 164 7.76 11.38 -1.55
N ASP A 165 8.05 10.44 -0.64
CA ASP A 165 8.07 9.01 -0.93
C ASP A 165 6.70 8.51 -1.41
N TYR A 166 5.63 8.91 -0.72
CA TYR A 166 4.27 8.56 -1.10
C TYR A 166 3.92 9.06 -2.52
N LEU A 167 4.17 10.33 -2.82
CA LEU A 167 3.85 10.93 -4.12
C LEU A 167 4.73 10.41 -5.26
N ALA A 168 5.97 10.00 -4.97
CA ALA A 168 6.87 9.40 -5.94
C ALA A 168 6.35 8.07 -6.53
N THR A 169 5.33 7.48 -5.92
CA THR A 169 4.61 6.34 -6.49
C THR A 169 4.06 6.64 -7.88
N ASN A 170 3.64 7.88 -8.14
CA ASN A 170 3.08 8.28 -9.45
C ASN A 170 4.07 8.08 -10.60
N ASP A 171 5.38 8.29 -10.38
CA ASP A 171 6.41 8.09 -11.41
C ASP A 171 6.46 6.62 -11.88
N LEU A 172 6.18 5.68 -10.96
CA LEU A 172 6.25 4.24 -11.23
C LEU A 172 4.98 3.71 -11.90
N ILE A 173 3.83 4.26 -11.55
CA ILE A 173 2.53 3.78 -12.04
C ILE A 173 2.07 4.51 -13.31
N GLN A 174 2.70 5.63 -13.68
CA GLN A 174 2.33 6.43 -14.84
C GLN A 174 2.13 5.62 -16.14
N PRO A 175 3.04 4.70 -16.52
CA PRO A 175 2.85 3.92 -17.76
C PRO A 175 1.57 3.06 -17.75
N MET A 176 1.20 2.52 -16.59
CA MET A 176 -0.03 1.74 -16.44
C MET A 176 -1.27 2.63 -16.53
N VAL A 177 -1.24 3.79 -15.91
CA VAL A 177 -2.34 4.77 -15.97
C VAL A 177 -2.57 5.23 -17.40
N GLU A 178 -1.52 5.58 -18.13
CA GLU A 178 -1.60 5.98 -19.54
C GLU A 178 -2.17 4.88 -20.43
N LYS A 179 -1.74 3.63 -20.22
CA LYS A 179 -2.29 2.46 -20.90
C LYS A 179 -3.79 2.30 -20.66
N ASN A 180 -4.22 2.43 -19.40
CA ASN A 180 -5.64 2.31 -19.02
C ASN A 180 -6.48 3.45 -19.62
N LEU A 181 -5.99 4.69 -19.60
CA LEU A 181 -6.65 5.84 -20.23
C LEU A 181 -6.76 5.69 -21.74
N ALA A 182 -5.71 5.21 -22.41
CA ALA A 182 -5.72 4.95 -23.84
C ALA A 182 -6.74 3.86 -24.21
N ALA A 183 -6.79 2.78 -23.43
CA ALA A 183 -7.79 1.72 -23.62
C ALA A 183 -9.22 2.25 -23.43
N ALA A 184 -9.47 3.02 -22.35
CA ALA A 184 -10.78 3.60 -22.08
C ALA A 184 -11.24 4.54 -23.22
N ARG A 185 -10.35 5.41 -23.71
CA ARG A 185 -10.65 6.29 -24.86
C ARG A 185 -11.05 5.49 -26.11
N LYS A 186 -10.32 4.40 -26.39
CA LYS A 186 -10.62 3.51 -27.52
C LYS A 186 -12.01 2.87 -27.40
N HIS A 187 -12.50 2.66 -26.19
CA HIS A 187 -13.83 2.13 -25.91
C HIS A 187 -14.91 3.20 -25.73
N GLY A 188 -14.63 4.46 -26.05
CA GLY A 188 -15.59 5.54 -26.01
C GLY A 188 -15.93 6.07 -24.60
N ALA A 189 -14.98 6.00 -23.68
CA ALA A 189 -15.15 6.55 -22.33
C ALA A 189 -15.47 8.04 -22.37
N THR A 190 -16.38 8.49 -21.51
CA THR A 190 -16.68 9.91 -21.29
C THR A 190 -15.51 10.62 -20.62
N ASP A 191 -15.44 11.96 -20.76
CA ASP A 191 -14.43 12.76 -20.04
C ASP A 191 -14.51 12.56 -18.52
N ALA A 192 -15.72 12.43 -17.96
CA ALA A 192 -15.91 12.11 -16.56
C ALA A 192 -15.28 10.76 -16.17
N LEU A 193 -15.50 9.72 -16.99
CA LEU A 193 -14.90 8.42 -16.74
C LEU A 193 -13.37 8.46 -16.85
N LEU A 194 -12.83 9.20 -17.81
CA LEU A 194 -11.37 9.37 -17.96
C LEU A 194 -10.75 10.09 -16.75
N ALA A 195 -11.42 11.13 -16.23
CA ALA A 195 -10.97 11.80 -15.00
C ALA A 195 -10.94 10.83 -13.82
N ASN A 196 -11.98 10.04 -13.64
CA ASN A 196 -12.05 9.05 -12.56
C ASN A 196 -11.02 7.93 -12.71
N ILE A 197 -10.73 7.45 -13.94
CA ILE A 197 -9.65 6.48 -14.19
C ILE A 197 -8.29 7.08 -13.78
N GLN A 198 -8.06 8.35 -14.07
CA GLN A 198 -6.85 9.06 -13.63
C GLN A 198 -6.76 9.12 -12.10
N ASP A 199 -7.81 9.56 -11.43
CA ASP A 199 -7.84 9.71 -9.96
C ASP A 199 -7.70 8.36 -9.24
N LEU A 200 -8.42 7.35 -9.70
CA LEU A 200 -8.32 5.98 -9.16
C LEU A 200 -6.98 5.31 -9.49
N GLY A 201 -6.35 5.68 -10.58
CA GLY A 201 -5.07 5.13 -11.05
C GLY A 201 -3.85 5.73 -10.36
N THR A 202 -3.93 6.95 -9.82
CA THR A 202 -2.81 7.69 -9.23
C THR A 202 -2.93 7.81 -7.71
N VAL A 203 -1.92 8.40 -7.07
CA VAL A 203 -2.02 8.90 -5.69
C VAL A 203 -2.03 10.41 -5.68
N SER A 204 -2.72 11.00 -4.71
CA SER A 204 -2.82 12.46 -4.52
C SER A 204 -2.41 12.84 -3.10
N GLY A 205 -1.79 14.01 -2.97
CA GLY A 205 -1.54 14.61 -1.66
C GLY A 205 -2.80 14.73 -0.81
N ALA A 206 -3.96 15.01 -1.44
CA ALA A 206 -5.25 15.10 -0.76
C ALA A 206 -5.72 13.77 -0.16
N PHE A 207 -5.37 12.62 -0.77
CA PHE A 207 -5.69 11.31 -0.21
C PHE A 207 -4.90 11.08 1.08
N LEU A 208 -3.58 11.33 1.05
CA LEU A 208 -2.75 11.25 2.24
C LEU A 208 -3.21 12.25 3.31
N ASP A 209 -3.56 13.49 2.92
CA ASP A 209 -4.06 14.51 3.84
C ASP A 209 -5.36 14.07 4.53
N SER A 210 -6.26 13.36 3.84
CA SER A 210 -7.47 12.78 4.43
C SER A 210 -7.13 11.77 5.52
N ALA A 211 -6.16 10.87 5.28
CA ALA A 211 -5.71 9.92 6.28
C ALA A 211 -5.08 10.62 7.49
N LEU A 212 -4.16 11.57 7.25
CA LEU A 212 -3.47 12.30 8.32
C LEU A 212 -4.44 13.15 9.14
N ALA A 213 -5.37 13.86 8.50
CA ALA A 213 -6.39 14.64 9.17
C ALA A 213 -7.33 13.74 10.01
N THR A 214 -7.64 12.54 9.53
CA THR A 214 -8.41 11.56 10.30
C THR A 214 -7.62 11.09 11.54
N ILE A 215 -6.33 10.83 11.39
CA ILE A 215 -5.45 10.47 12.52
C ILE A 215 -5.42 11.60 13.56
N ASP A 216 -5.21 12.84 13.12
CA ASP A 216 -5.13 13.98 14.03
C ASP A 216 -6.46 14.23 14.74
N ALA A 217 -7.58 14.11 14.05
CA ALA A 217 -8.91 14.37 14.60
C ALA A 217 -9.40 13.29 15.57
N GLU A 218 -9.17 12.01 15.26
CA GLU A 218 -9.73 10.88 16.02
C GLU A 218 -8.74 10.36 17.09
N TYR A 219 -7.42 10.49 16.86
CA TYR A 219 -6.40 9.87 17.68
C TYR A 219 -5.32 10.85 18.20
N GLY A 220 -5.40 12.12 17.82
CA GLY A 220 -4.52 13.18 18.30
C GLY A 220 -3.21 13.35 17.54
N SER A 221 -2.51 12.28 17.21
CA SER A 221 -1.29 12.33 16.39
C SER A 221 -0.94 10.97 15.78
N MET A 222 -0.09 10.98 14.75
CA MET A 222 0.48 9.76 14.18
C MET A 222 1.21 8.91 15.26
N ARG A 223 1.89 9.56 16.19
CA ARG A 223 2.57 8.87 17.29
C ARG A 223 1.59 8.10 18.17
N ASP A 224 0.47 8.75 18.54
CA ASP A 224 -0.54 8.19 19.40
C ASP A 224 -1.31 7.09 18.65
N TYR A 225 -1.63 7.29 17.37
CA TYR A 225 -2.23 6.26 16.51
C TYR A 225 -1.37 4.99 16.42
N LEU A 226 -0.08 5.12 16.14
CA LEU A 226 0.84 3.97 16.11
C LEU A 226 0.92 3.25 17.47
N GLN A 227 0.89 3.99 18.56
CA GLN A 227 1.02 3.42 19.91
C GLN A 227 -0.30 2.84 20.42
N ASP A 228 -1.39 3.59 20.30
CA ASP A 228 -2.64 3.28 20.98
C ASP A 228 -3.60 2.46 20.12
N GLU A 229 -3.56 2.61 18.78
CA GLU A 229 -4.37 1.81 17.86
C GLU A 229 -3.59 0.63 17.26
N LEU A 230 -2.42 0.88 16.69
CA LEU A 230 -1.59 -0.20 16.15
C LEU A 230 -0.77 -0.92 17.23
N LYS A 231 -0.90 -0.53 18.50
CA LYS A 231 -0.26 -1.18 19.66
C LYS A 231 1.27 -1.29 19.55
N LEU A 232 1.89 -0.36 18.84
CA LEU A 232 3.34 -0.37 18.62
C LEU A 232 4.06 0.31 19.80
N THR A 233 4.63 -0.49 20.65
CA THR A 233 5.30 -0.03 21.88
C THR A 233 6.58 0.78 21.58
N PRO A 234 7.05 1.61 22.54
CA PRO A 234 8.34 2.29 22.41
C PRO A 234 9.54 1.34 22.26
N ALA A 235 9.47 0.13 22.81
CA ALA A 235 10.49 -0.90 22.65
C ALA A 235 10.52 -1.40 21.21
N GLU A 236 9.37 -1.82 20.66
CA GLU A 236 9.25 -2.28 19.29
C GLU A 236 9.66 -1.21 18.25
N LYS A 237 9.38 0.08 18.53
CA LYS A 237 9.89 1.18 17.68
C LYS A 237 11.42 1.28 17.70
N ARG A 238 12.09 0.96 18.81
CA ARG A 238 13.56 0.89 18.85
C ARG A 238 14.06 -0.32 18.08
N ASP A 239 13.44 -1.48 18.27
CA ASP A 239 13.81 -2.72 17.58
C ASP A 239 13.66 -2.57 16.06
N LEU A 240 12.58 -1.92 15.59
CA LEU A 240 12.42 -1.57 14.15
C LEU A 240 13.57 -0.69 13.63
N ARG A 241 14.02 0.29 14.43
CA ARG A 241 15.16 1.13 14.02
C ARG A 241 16.45 0.34 13.95
N GLU A 242 16.70 -0.57 14.89
CA GLU A 242 17.87 -1.44 14.87
C GLU A 242 17.84 -2.40 13.68
N LEU A 243 16.68 -2.94 13.34
CA LEU A 243 16.52 -3.85 12.20
C LEU A 243 16.60 -3.18 10.83
N TYR A 244 16.12 -1.93 10.70
CA TYR A 244 15.88 -1.28 9.41
C TYR A 244 16.66 0.03 9.17
N LEU A 245 17.37 0.54 10.16
CA LEU A 245 18.24 1.72 10.06
C LEU A 245 19.66 1.35 10.46
N GLN A 246 20.64 1.93 9.74
CA GLN A 246 22.09 1.87 10.10
C GLN A 246 22.51 3.20 10.71
#